data_1cd01c6ba362850b7ef57c9503faa003
#
_entry.id   1cd01c6ba362850b7ef57c9503faa003
#
_cell.length_a   1.000
_cell.length_b   1.000
_cell.length_c   1.000
_cell.angle_alpha   90.00
_cell.angle_beta   90.00
_cell.angle_gamma   90.00
#
_symmetry.space_group_name_H-M   'P 1'
#
loop_
_entity.id
_entity.type
_entity.pdbx_description
1 polymer ?
#
loop_
_entity_poly.entity_id
_entity_poly.type
_entity_poly.pdbx_seq_one_letter_code
_entity_poly.pdbx_strand_id
1 'polypeptide(L)'
;KKFFKYLEGGMVEITASYPAGIISTTAENLKAAADGENEEWADLYPEFAQIAQEEGFPQIANTFRQIAKVEAEHEARYRKLLKRVETGKVFERDEEIEWQCRNCGYVLKGKKAPMKCPACEHPQAYFEPKKNNY
;
A
#
# COMPACT_ATOMS: atom_id res chain seq x y z
N LYS A 1 -1.53 -1.82 16.62
CA LYS A 1 -0.61 -1.85 17.79
C LYS A 1 -0.62 -0.54 18.58
N LYS A 2 -0.63 0.66 17.90
CA LYS A 2 -0.62 1.95 18.62
C LYS A 2 -1.91 2.17 19.41
N PHE A 3 -3.09 1.92 18.84
CA PHE A 3 -4.37 2.08 19.52
C PHE A 3 -4.50 1.19 20.77
N PHE A 4 -4.02 -0.05 20.73
CA PHE A 4 -4.01 -0.93 21.92
C PHE A 4 -3.21 -0.38 23.10
N LYS A 5 -2.32 0.60 22.88
CA LYS A 5 -1.58 1.24 23.97
C LYS A 5 -2.43 2.28 24.75
N TYR A 6 -3.58 2.68 24.19
CA TYR A 6 -4.51 3.56 24.88
C TYR A 6 -5.50 2.80 25.77
N LEU A 7 -5.52 1.45 25.67
CA LEU A 7 -6.29 0.58 26.54
C LEU A 7 -5.48 0.24 27.80
N GLU A 8 -6.13 0.22 28.93
CA GLU A 8 -5.50 -0.09 30.23
C GLU A 8 -5.24 -1.59 30.44
N GLY A 9 -5.51 -2.41 29.44
CA GLY A 9 -5.44 -3.88 29.47
C GLY A 9 -6.78 -4.52 29.80
N GLY A 10 -6.78 -5.85 29.91
CA GLY A 10 -8.01 -6.61 30.14
C GLY A 10 -8.69 -7.08 28.85
N MET A 11 -9.94 -7.52 28.96
CA MET A 11 -10.74 -7.97 27.84
C MET A 11 -11.48 -6.78 27.22
N VAL A 12 -11.51 -6.73 25.89
CA VAL A 12 -12.27 -5.74 25.12
C VAL A 12 -13.29 -6.48 24.28
N GLU A 13 -14.57 -6.18 24.49
CA GLU A 13 -15.65 -6.66 23.64
C GLU A 13 -15.97 -5.61 22.57
N ILE A 14 -15.96 -6.03 21.30
CA ILE A 14 -16.22 -5.15 20.15
C ILE A 14 -17.24 -5.85 19.25
N THR A 15 -18.30 -5.11 18.88
CA THR A 15 -19.23 -5.50 17.82
C THR A 15 -19.08 -4.51 16.68
N ALA A 16 -18.64 -4.98 15.51
CA ALA A 16 -18.46 -4.15 14.34
C ALA A 16 -18.68 -4.94 13.05
N SER A 17 -19.03 -4.24 11.98
CA SER A 17 -19.09 -4.80 10.63
C SER A 17 -17.82 -4.39 9.88
N TYR A 18 -17.22 -5.35 9.17
CA TYR A 18 -16.05 -5.13 8.35
C TYR A 18 -16.35 -5.50 6.90
N PRO A 19 -15.83 -4.75 5.92
CA PRO A 19 -15.97 -5.14 4.52
C PRO A 19 -15.22 -6.47 4.27
N ALA A 20 -15.89 -7.41 3.63
CA ALA A 20 -15.33 -8.68 3.21
C ALA A 20 -15.45 -8.78 1.69
N GLY A 21 -14.51 -8.16 0.99
CA GLY A 21 -14.47 -8.17 -0.47
C GLY A 21 -14.10 -9.54 -1.03
N ILE A 22 -14.45 -9.78 -2.30
CA ILE A 22 -14.06 -10.97 -3.04
C ILE A 22 -12.60 -10.82 -3.49
N ILE A 23 -11.78 -11.84 -3.22
CA ILE A 23 -10.43 -11.93 -3.81
C ILE A 23 -10.58 -12.27 -5.28
N SER A 24 -10.07 -11.40 -6.15
CA SER A 24 -10.24 -11.49 -7.60
C SER A 24 -8.92 -11.26 -8.34
N THR A 25 -8.98 -10.64 -9.51
CA THR A 25 -7.77 -10.28 -10.29
C THR A 25 -6.91 -9.26 -9.55
N THR A 26 -5.64 -9.17 -9.92
CA THR A 26 -4.71 -8.19 -9.33
C THR A 26 -5.23 -6.76 -9.51
N ALA A 27 -5.84 -6.43 -10.65
CA ALA A 27 -6.39 -5.10 -10.89
C ALA A 27 -7.57 -4.79 -9.96
N GLU A 28 -8.51 -5.72 -9.82
CA GLU A 28 -9.67 -5.55 -8.94
C GLU A 28 -9.27 -5.50 -7.46
N ASN A 29 -8.31 -6.33 -7.06
CA ASN A 29 -7.79 -6.30 -5.68
C ASN A 29 -7.06 -4.98 -5.37
N LEU A 30 -6.27 -4.44 -6.31
CA LEU A 30 -5.62 -3.13 -6.15
C LEU A 30 -6.64 -1.99 -6.12
N LYS A 31 -7.71 -2.09 -6.92
CA LYS A 31 -8.81 -1.12 -6.88
C LYS A 31 -9.51 -1.14 -5.52
N ALA A 32 -9.89 -2.33 -5.04
CA ALA A 32 -10.56 -2.49 -3.76
C ALA A 32 -9.68 -1.98 -2.59
N ALA A 33 -8.37 -2.27 -2.61
CA ALA A 33 -7.44 -1.75 -1.63
C ALA A 33 -7.35 -0.22 -1.66
N ALA A 34 -7.24 0.38 -2.87
CA ALA A 34 -7.20 1.83 -3.01
C ALA A 34 -8.50 2.51 -2.55
N ASP A 35 -9.65 1.90 -2.83
CA ASP A 35 -10.95 2.43 -2.41
C ASP A 35 -11.11 2.36 -0.87
N GLY A 36 -10.63 1.28 -0.23
CA GLY A 36 -10.63 1.15 1.23
C GLY A 36 -9.73 2.19 1.91
N GLU A 37 -8.51 2.38 1.45
CA GLU A 37 -7.62 3.43 1.97
C GLU A 37 -8.23 4.82 1.79
N ASN A 38 -8.91 5.06 0.66
CA ASN A 38 -9.60 6.33 0.43
C ASN A 38 -10.71 6.56 1.47
N GLU A 39 -11.56 5.58 1.75
CA GLU A 39 -12.59 5.66 2.78
C GLU A 39 -11.99 5.94 4.17
N GLU A 40 -10.85 5.29 4.49
CA GLU A 40 -10.19 5.49 5.77
C GLU A 40 -9.65 6.91 5.96
N TRP A 41 -8.93 7.46 4.98
CA TRP A 41 -8.32 8.77 5.14
C TRP A 41 -9.26 9.94 4.85
N ALA A 42 -10.23 9.78 3.94
CA ALA A 42 -11.15 10.85 3.55
C ALA A 42 -12.34 10.99 4.53
N ASP A 43 -12.82 9.87 5.07
CA ASP A 43 -14.06 9.83 5.84
C ASP A 43 -13.82 9.33 7.28
N LEU A 44 -13.44 8.06 7.47
CA LEU A 44 -13.46 7.39 8.77
C LEU A 44 -12.51 8.02 9.79
N TYR A 45 -11.23 8.18 9.46
CA TYR A 45 -10.26 8.70 10.42
C TYR A 45 -10.44 10.17 10.74
N PRO A 46 -10.84 11.06 9.81
CA PRO A 46 -11.28 12.40 10.15
C PRO A 46 -12.47 12.44 11.13
N GLU A 47 -13.50 11.60 10.88
CA GLU A 47 -14.66 11.50 11.77
C GLU A 47 -14.25 10.98 13.17
N PHE A 48 -13.49 9.91 13.24
CA PHE A 48 -13.00 9.37 14.51
C PHE A 48 -12.10 10.36 15.26
N ALA A 49 -11.31 11.16 14.54
CA ALA A 49 -10.51 12.20 15.14
C ALA A 49 -11.38 13.32 15.74
N GLN A 50 -12.48 13.68 15.10
CA GLN A 50 -13.42 14.66 15.61
C GLN A 50 -14.10 14.13 16.88
N ILE A 51 -14.66 12.92 16.83
CA ILE A 51 -15.31 12.27 17.98
C ILE A 51 -14.35 12.18 19.18
N ALA A 52 -13.13 11.69 18.95
CA ALA A 52 -12.12 11.58 20.00
C ALA A 52 -11.76 12.97 20.62
N GLN A 53 -11.76 14.01 19.79
CA GLN A 53 -11.52 15.38 20.28
C GLN A 53 -12.67 15.87 21.17
N GLU A 54 -13.91 15.62 20.76
CA GLU A 54 -15.12 16.01 21.48
C GLU A 54 -15.28 15.24 22.80
N GLU A 55 -14.88 13.97 22.81
CA GLU A 55 -14.87 13.11 24.01
C GLU A 55 -13.71 13.39 24.97
N GLY A 56 -12.82 14.35 24.66
CA GLY A 56 -11.71 14.72 25.53
C GLY A 56 -10.45 13.87 25.38
N PHE A 57 -10.28 13.17 24.26
CA PHE A 57 -9.10 12.36 23.91
C PHE A 57 -8.21 12.99 22.83
N PRO A 58 -7.61 14.17 23.05
CA PRO A 58 -6.88 14.89 21.99
C PRO A 58 -5.67 14.12 21.45
N GLN A 59 -5.04 13.25 22.23
CA GLN A 59 -3.92 12.42 21.77
C GLN A 59 -4.41 11.34 20.81
N ILE A 60 -5.56 10.74 21.04
CA ILE A 60 -6.18 9.76 20.14
C ILE A 60 -6.62 10.44 18.87
N ALA A 61 -7.28 11.61 18.98
CA ALA A 61 -7.66 12.44 17.83
C ALA A 61 -6.46 12.77 16.94
N ASN A 62 -5.34 13.21 17.54
CA ASN A 62 -4.11 13.45 16.76
C ASN A 62 -3.58 12.17 16.11
N THR A 63 -3.68 11.02 16.78
CA THR A 63 -3.25 9.74 16.19
C THR A 63 -4.04 9.41 14.93
N PHE A 64 -5.37 9.53 14.95
CA PHE A 64 -6.19 9.34 13.74
C PHE A 64 -5.80 10.29 12.62
N ARG A 65 -5.62 11.59 12.90
CA ARG A 65 -5.19 12.59 11.90
C ARG A 65 -3.83 12.26 11.26
N GLN A 66 -2.88 11.71 12.02
CA GLN A 66 -1.57 11.34 11.46
C GLN A 66 -1.65 10.04 10.64
N ILE A 67 -2.45 9.07 11.09
CA ILE A 67 -2.64 7.83 10.34
C ILE A 67 -3.36 8.11 9.02
N ALA A 68 -4.41 8.95 9.01
CA ALA A 68 -5.10 9.34 7.78
C ALA A 68 -4.12 9.83 6.68
N LYS A 69 -3.06 10.54 7.05
CA LYS A 69 -2.02 10.95 6.08
C LYS A 69 -1.24 9.77 5.51
N VAL A 70 -1.06 8.72 6.29
CA VAL A 70 -0.38 7.49 5.85
C VAL A 70 -1.26 6.74 4.86
N GLU A 71 -2.56 6.64 5.12
CA GLU A 71 -3.51 5.93 4.25
C GLU A 71 -3.69 6.66 2.91
N ALA A 72 -3.60 7.99 2.88
CA ALA A 72 -3.54 8.74 1.62
C ALA A 72 -2.33 8.36 0.74
N GLU A 73 -1.16 8.11 1.33
CA GLU A 73 0.02 7.62 0.62
C GLU A 73 -0.13 6.15 0.17
N HIS A 74 -0.84 5.33 0.96
CA HIS A 74 -1.17 3.95 0.58
C HIS A 74 -2.10 3.93 -0.63
N GLU A 75 -3.18 4.74 -0.63
CA GLU A 75 -4.07 4.89 -1.78
C GLU A 75 -3.28 5.30 -3.03
N ALA A 76 -2.48 6.35 -2.94
CA ALA A 76 -1.68 6.84 -4.06
C ALA A 76 -0.78 5.74 -4.64
N ARG A 77 -0.20 4.89 -3.78
CA ARG A 77 0.60 3.73 -4.18
C ARG A 77 -0.24 2.69 -4.91
N TYR A 78 -1.39 2.29 -4.35
CA TYR A 78 -2.28 1.30 -4.98
C TYR A 78 -2.83 1.78 -6.31
N ARG A 79 -3.25 3.04 -6.42
CA ARG A 79 -3.70 3.65 -7.69
C ARG A 79 -2.59 3.64 -8.75
N LYS A 80 -1.35 3.94 -8.37
CA LYS A 80 -0.21 3.88 -9.29
C LYS A 80 0.12 2.46 -9.76
N LEU A 81 0.00 1.47 -8.87
CA LEU A 81 0.19 0.06 -9.21
C LEU A 81 -0.95 -0.43 -10.11
N LEU A 82 -2.19 -0.11 -9.79
CA LEU A 82 -3.37 -0.42 -10.61
C LEU A 82 -3.19 0.10 -12.04
N LYS A 83 -2.87 1.37 -12.20
CA LYS A 83 -2.62 1.96 -13.52
C LYS A 83 -1.56 1.20 -14.31
N ARG A 84 -0.50 0.71 -13.66
CA ARG A 84 0.54 -0.07 -14.33
C ARG A 84 0.06 -1.46 -14.77
N VAL A 85 -0.78 -2.10 -13.96
CA VAL A 85 -1.40 -3.39 -14.31
C VAL A 85 -2.33 -3.22 -15.50
N GLU A 86 -3.24 -2.24 -15.45
CA GLU A 86 -4.21 -1.95 -16.50
C GLU A 86 -3.56 -1.57 -17.84
N THR A 87 -2.44 -0.86 -17.80
CA THR A 87 -1.70 -0.43 -19.00
C THR A 87 -0.62 -1.42 -19.45
N GLY A 88 -0.46 -2.57 -18.78
CA GLY A 88 0.59 -3.54 -19.09
C GLY A 88 2.02 -3.06 -18.81
N LYS A 89 2.19 -1.95 -18.06
CA LYS A 89 3.48 -1.31 -17.78
C LYS A 89 4.11 -1.71 -16.44
N VAL A 90 3.79 -2.87 -15.88
CA VAL A 90 4.40 -3.35 -14.63
C VAL A 90 5.92 -3.47 -14.79
N PHE A 91 6.37 -4.08 -15.89
CA PHE A 91 7.79 -4.33 -16.20
C PHE A 91 8.33 -3.46 -17.33
N GLU A 92 7.70 -2.32 -17.59
CA GLU A 92 8.09 -1.39 -18.65
C GLU A 92 8.03 0.06 -18.16
N ARG A 93 8.93 0.91 -18.72
CA ARG A 93 8.98 2.37 -18.49
C ARG A 93 9.16 3.09 -19.81
N ASP A 94 8.71 4.33 -19.86
CA ASP A 94 8.87 5.17 -21.04
C ASP A 94 10.32 5.55 -21.28
N GLU A 95 11.12 5.61 -20.20
CA GLU A 95 12.56 5.86 -20.22
C GLU A 95 13.35 4.64 -19.77
N GLU A 96 14.65 4.62 -20.09
CA GLU A 96 15.56 3.59 -19.60
C GLU A 96 15.81 3.77 -18.10
N ILE A 97 15.59 2.70 -17.35
CA ILE A 97 15.89 2.62 -15.92
C ILE A 97 16.76 1.39 -15.62
N GLU A 98 17.32 1.35 -14.43
CA GLU A 98 17.93 0.13 -13.92
C GLU A 98 16.85 -0.82 -13.37
N TRP A 99 16.85 -2.05 -13.88
CA TRP A 99 16.05 -3.16 -13.39
C TRP A 99 16.92 -4.10 -12.57
N GLN A 100 16.46 -4.52 -11.39
CA GLN A 100 17.17 -5.43 -10.52
C GLN A 100 16.38 -6.71 -10.30
N CYS A 101 17.03 -7.86 -10.46
CA CYS A 101 16.47 -9.16 -10.09
C CYS A 101 16.50 -9.30 -8.56
N ARG A 102 15.34 -9.47 -7.93
CA ARG A 102 15.20 -9.63 -6.47
C ARG A 102 15.76 -10.95 -5.94
N ASN A 103 15.98 -11.95 -6.82
CA ASN A 103 16.55 -13.23 -6.42
C ASN A 103 18.09 -13.16 -6.30
N CYS A 104 18.77 -12.69 -7.34
CA CYS A 104 20.25 -12.75 -7.38
C CYS A 104 20.95 -11.39 -7.39
N GLY A 105 20.22 -10.29 -7.46
CA GLY A 105 20.79 -8.95 -7.50
C GLY A 105 21.28 -8.50 -8.88
N TYR A 106 21.15 -9.31 -9.94
CA TYR A 106 21.55 -8.93 -11.29
C TYR A 106 20.85 -7.62 -11.71
N VAL A 107 21.63 -6.69 -12.26
CA VAL A 107 21.12 -5.37 -12.70
C VAL A 107 21.35 -5.21 -14.19
N LEU A 108 20.35 -4.66 -14.86
CA LEU A 108 20.47 -4.23 -16.27
C LEU A 108 19.76 -2.90 -16.47
N LYS A 109 20.19 -2.13 -17.46
CA LYS A 109 19.56 -0.88 -17.88
C LYS A 109 18.71 -1.12 -19.11
N GLY A 110 17.49 -0.56 -19.13
CA GLY A 110 16.61 -0.66 -20.28
C GLY A 110 15.20 -0.16 -19.97
N LYS A 111 14.38 -0.01 -21.00
CA LYS A 111 12.97 0.38 -20.86
C LYS A 111 12.10 -0.76 -20.33
N LYS A 112 12.54 -2.01 -20.48
CA LYS A 112 11.77 -3.20 -20.13
C LYS A 112 12.63 -4.20 -19.38
N ALA A 113 12.08 -4.78 -18.31
CA ALA A 113 12.71 -5.92 -17.64
C ALA A 113 12.69 -7.15 -18.55
N PRO A 114 13.77 -7.97 -18.57
CA PRO A 114 13.83 -9.16 -19.42
C PRO A 114 12.81 -10.20 -18.95
N MET A 115 12.34 -11.02 -19.89
CA MET A 115 11.38 -12.12 -19.59
C MET A 115 11.97 -13.17 -18.64
N LYS A 116 13.31 -13.32 -18.62
CA LYS A 116 14.05 -14.25 -17.79
C LYS A 116 15.38 -13.61 -17.38
N CYS A 117 15.75 -13.77 -16.11
CA CYS A 117 17.02 -13.28 -15.62
C CYS A 117 18.19 -14.03 -16.27
N PRO A 118 19.16 -13.34 -16.93
CA PRO A 118 20.28 -14.03 -17.57
C PRO A 118 21.27 -14.66 -16.59
N ALA A 119 21.25 -14.25 -15.32
CA ALA A 119 22.17 -14.77 -14.31
C ALA A 119 21.61 -15.98 -13.53
N CYS A 120 20.30 -15.97 -13.20
CA CYS A 120 19.71 -16.99 -12.33
C CYS A 120 18.45 -17.64 -12.88
N GLU A 121 18.06 -17.30 -14.10
CA GLU A 121 16.95 -17.87 -14.85
C GLU A 121 15.55 -17.66 -14.26
N HIS A 122 15.39 -16.89 -13.21
CA HIS A 122 14.09 -16.52 -12.66
C HIS A 122 13.27 -15.67 -13.64
N PRO A 123 11.94 -15.83 -13.65
CA PRO A 123 11.07 -15.12 -14.59
C PRO A 123 11.00 -13.61 -14.33
N GLN A 124 10.47 -12.85 -15.29
CA GLN A 124 10.32 -11.40 -15.27
C GLN A 124 9.69 -10.87 -13.96
N ALA A 125 8.79 -11.65 -13.35
CA ALA A 125 8.14 -11.30 -12.09
C ALA A 125 9.12 -11.06 -10.92
N TYR A 126 10.36 -11.48 -11.04
CA TYR A 126 11.42 -11.22 -10.05
C TYR A 126 12.13 -9.89 -10.26
N PHE A 127 11.85 -9.16 -11.33
CA PHE A 127 12.46 -7.84 -11.54
C PHE A 127 11.65 -6.72 -10.89
N GLU A 128 12.39 -5.74 -10.38
CA GLU A 128 11.85 -4.44 -9.93
C GLU A 128 12.75 -3.30 -10.40
N PRO A 129 12.23 -2.06 -10.46
CA PRO A 129 13.10 -0.90 -10.58
C PRO A 129 14.10 -0.88 -9.44
N LYS A 130 15.40 -0.78 -9.75
CA LYS A 130 16.44 -0.72 -8.74
C LYS A 130 16.25 0.51 -7.86
N LYS A 131 16.34 0.32 -6.57
CA LYS A 131 16.30 1.38 -5.56
C LYS A 131 17.68 1.57 -4.96
N ASN A 132 18.12 2.81 -4.90
CA ASN A 132 19.34 3.20 -4.19
C ASN A 132 18.91 3.86 -2.88
N ASN A 133 18.87 3.07 -1.81
CA ASN A 133 18.46 3.51 -0.48
C ASN A 133 19.56 3.35 0.58
N TYR A 134 20.78 3.32 0.17
CA TYR A 134 22.00 3.23 0.97
C TYR A 134 22.99 4.32 0.58
#